data_751318617bba179aee9e3e95cf1b7cb1
#
_entry.id   751318617bba179aee9e3e95cf1b7cb1
#
_cell.length_a   1.000
_cell.length_b   1.000
_cell.length_c   1.000
_cell.angle_alpha   90.00
_cell.angle_beta   90.00
_cell.angle_gamma   90.00
#
_symmetry.space_group_name_H-M   'P 1'
#
loop_
_entity.id
_entity.type
_entity.pdbx_description
1 polymer ?
#
loop_
_entity_poly.entity_id
_entity_poly.type
_entity_poly.pdbx_seq_one_letter_code
_entity_poly.pdbx_strand_id
1 'polypeptide(L)'
;MRRHFKQIILVTFIMMLSVVSAFAADMAIQANQLPKNAQDFIKANFANDQIVYAEQDRQSYKVELASGIEIDFDRQGNWTDVAGNNQPINTKFIPSNIMKAVEAKYPQVPVLEISKEYLSYKLKLGNNREVYIDNNGKIVGDKLD
;
A
#
# COMPACT_ATOMS: atom_id res chain seq x y z
N MET A 1 -9.71 -81.27 9.17
CA MET A 1 -10.47 -79.99 9.03
C MET A 1 -9.49 -78.85 9.17
N ARG A 2 -9.10 -78.22 8.11
CA ARG A 2 -8.25 -77.02 8.15
C ARG A 2 -9.11 -75.82 7.88
N ARG A 3 -9.36 -75.02 8.88
CA ARG A 3 -10.03 -73.74 8.77
C ARG A 3 -9.00 -72.68 8.38
N HIS A 4 -9.06 -72.20 7.12
CA HIS A 4 -8.27 -71.06 6.68
C HIS A 4 -8.92 -69.80 7.20
N PHE A 5 -8.27 -69.15 8.17
CA PHE A 5 -8.59 -67.83 8.64
C PHE A 5 -8.03 -66.82 7.65
N LYS A 6 -8.87 -66.29 6.77
CA LYS A 6 -8.49 -65.21 5.90
C LYS A 6 -8.49 -63.92 6.73
N GLN A 7 -7.30 -63.45 7.06
CA GLN A 7 -7.13 -62.12 7.62
C GLN A 7 -7.33 -61.10 6.50
N ILE A 8 -8.39 -60.34 6.57
CA ILE A 8 -8.64 -59.17 5.73
C ILE A 8 -7.83 -58.03 6.36
N ILE A 9 -6.70 -57.70 5.75
CA ILE A 9 -5.95 -56.49 6.09
C ILE A 9 -6.70 -55.30 5.45
N LEU A 10 -7.46 -54.58 6.28
CA LEU A 10 -8.05 -53.31 5.89
C LEU A 10 -6.97 -52.26 5.90
N VAL A 11 -6.40 -51.99 4.71
CA VAL A 11 -5.48 -50.88 4.53
C VAL A 11 -6.32 -49.60 4.48
N THR A 12 -6.44 -48.93 5.60
CA THR A 12 -6.98 -47.58 5.68
C THR A 12 -5.94 -46.62 5.07
N PHE A 13 -6.18 -46.29 3.82
CA PHE A 13 -5.43 -45.21 3.14
C PHE A 13 -5.90 -43.88 3.71
N ILE A 14 -5.21 -43.41 4.74
CA ILE A 14 -5.41 -42.03 5.26
C ILE A 14 -4.83 -41.08 4.21
N MET A 15 -5.73 -40.54 3.37
CA MET A 15 -5.42 -39.45 2.47
C MET A 15 -5.19 -38.20 3.32
N MET A 16 -3.93 -37.96 3.69
CA MET A 16 -3.52 -36.69 4.27
C MET A 16 -3.76 -35.60 3.23
N LEU A 17 -4.88 -34.91 3.35
CA LEU A 17 -5.14 -33.69 2.62
C LEU A 17 -4.17 -32.64 3.18
N SER A 18 -2.99 -32.53 2.59
CA SER A 18 -2.10 -31.40 2.85
C SER A 18 -2.78 -30.17 2.28
N VAL A 19 -3.43 -29.39 3.14
CA VAL A 19 -3.86 -28.05 2.84
C VAL A 19 -2.56 -27.24 2.64
N VAL A 20 -2.12 -27.14 1.40
CA VAL A 20 -1.11 -26.18 1.01
C VAL A 20 -1.80 -24.82 1.15
N SER A 21 -1.62 -24.17 2.28
CA SER A 21 -1.90 -22.74 2.42
C SER A 21 -0.93 -22.05 1.48
N ALA A 22 -1.41 -21.75 0.26
CA ALA A 22 -0.71 -20.84 -0.62
C ALA A 22 -0.72 -19.47 0.07
N PHE A 23 0.31 -19.17 0.84
CA PHE A 23 0.65 -17.80 1.16
C PHE A 23 0.90 -17.16 -0.21
N ALA A 24 0.00 -16.28 -0.66
CA ALA A 24 0.30 -15.46 -1.80
C ALA A 24 1.45 -14.56 -1.35
N ALA A 25 2.66 -14.92 -1.75
CA ALA A 25 3.81 -14.07 -1.60
C ALA A 25 3.60 -12.85 -2.52
N ASP A 26 4.03 -11.69 -2.05
CA ASP A 26 4.08 -10.50 -2.88
C ASP A 26 4.88 -10.82 -4.14
N MET A 27 4.31 -10.53 -5.30
CA MET A 27 4.94 -10.82 -6.59
C MET A 27 5.54 -9.56 -7.16
N ALA A 28 6.86 -9.56 -7.37
CA ALA A 28 7.51 -8.53 -8.16
C ALA A 28 6.94 -8.53 -9.58
N ILE A 29 6.57 -7.35 -10.07
CA ILE A 29 5.98 -7.14 -11.39
C ILE A 29 6.74 -6.08 -12.19
N GLN A 30 6.52 -6.01 -13.48
CA GLN A 30 7.03 -4.93 -14.32
C GLN A 30 6.11 -3.71 -14.22
N ALA A 31 6.66 -2.51 -14.44
CA ALA A 31 5.90 -1.26 -14.37
C ALA A 31 4.68 -1.22 -15.31
N ASN A 32 4.75 -1.88 -16.47
CA ASN A 32 3.64 -1.98 -17.42
C ASN A 32 2.54 -2.95 -17.01
N GLN A 33 2.74 -3.73 -15.95
CA GLN A 33 1.75 -4.63 -15.36
C GLN A 33 0.94 -3.95 -14.24
N LEU A 34 1.32 -2.74 -13.83
CA LEU A 34 0.52 -1.92 -12.93
C LEU A 34 -0.83 -1.55 -13.58
N PRO A 35 -1.91 -1.38 -12.80
CA PRO A 35 -3.15 -0.81 -13.30
C PRO A 35 -2.93 0.52 -14.00
N LYS A 36 -3.70 0.79 -15.04
CA LYS A 36 -3.56 2.03 -15.82
C LYS A 36 -3.64 3.30 -14.96
N ASN A 37 -4.54 3.32 -13.98
CA ASN A 37 -4.65 4.47 -13.06
C ASN A 37 -3.35 4.73 -12.29
N ALA A 38 -2.66 3.68 -11.84
CA ALA A 38 -1.38 3.80 -11.15
C ALA A 38 -0.29 4.32 -12.09
N GLN A 39 -0.21 3.79 -13.32
CA GLN A 39 0.73 4.28 -14.33
C GLN A 39 0.49 5.76 -14.66
N ASP A 40 -0.78 6.15 -14.86
CA ASP A 40 -1.15 7.54 -15.16
C ASP A 40 -0.84 8.48 -13.98
N PHE A 41 -1.08 8.04 -12.75
CA PHE A 41 -0.75 8.79 -11.54
C PHE A 41 0.76 9.06 -11.43
N ILE A 42 1.59 8.03 -11.60
CA ILE A 42 3.05 8.16 -11.55
C ILE A 42 3.52 9.09 -12.65
N LYS A 43 3.04 8.91 -13.87
CA LYS A 43 3.39 9.77 -15.00
C LYS A 43 3.01 11.24 -14.80
N ALA A 44 1.86 11.51 -14.18
CA ALA A 44 1.37 12.85 -13.93
C ALA A 44 2.14 13.59 -12.82
N ASN A 45 2.57 12.85 -11.79
CA ASN A 45 3.10 13.44 -10.56
C ASN A 45 4.60 13.19 -10.34
N PHE A 46 5.16 12.17 -10.99
CA PHE A 46 6.56 11.71 -10.82
C PHE A 46 7.22 11.43 -12.17
N ALA A 47 6.92 12.23 -13.21
CA ALA A 47 7.35 11.99 -14.60
C ALA A 47 8.88 11.89 -14.79
N ASN A 48 9.66 12.55 -13.95
CA ASN A 48 11.13 12.57 -14.02
C ASN A 48 11.79 11.53 -13.10
N ASP A 49 10.99 10.69 -12.46
CA ASP A 49 11.47 9.65 -11.55
C ASP A 49 11.22 8.26 -12.15
N GLN A 50 12.14 7.34 -11.93
CA GLN A 50 12.05 6.00 -12.50
C GLN A 50 11.50 5.03 -11.48
N ILE A 51 10.63 4.11 -11.91
CA ILE A 51 10.22 2.97 -11.11
C ILE A 51 11.41 2.01 -11.05
N VAL A 52 11.93 1.76 -9.85
CA VAL A 52 13.02 0.80 -9.60
C VAL A 52 12.50 -0.53 -9.06
N TYR A 53 11.33 -0.53 -8.45
CA TYR A 53 10.66 -1.72 -7.97
C TYR A 53 9.15 -1.58 -8.05
N ALA A 54 8.46 -2.65 -8.38
CA ALA A 54 7.01 -2.76 -8.28
C ALA A 54 6.63 -4.17 -7.85
N GLU A 55 5.64 -4.27 -6.99
CA GLU A 55 5.08 -5.54 -6.53
C GLU A 55 3.56 -5.51 -6.50
N GLN A 56 2.98 -6.68 -6.62
CA GLN A 56 1.56 -6.92 -6.47
C GLN A 56 1.31 -7.83 -5.27
N ASP A 57 0.47 -7.37 -4.36
CA ASP A 57 -0.18 -8.17 -3.33
C ASP A 57 -1.63 -8.48 -3.75
N ARG A 58 -2.35 -9.24 -2.94
CA ARG A 58 -3.75 -9.65 -3.20
C ARG A 58 -4.70 -8.47 -3.43
N GLN A 59 -4.49 -7.37 -2.73
CA GLN A 59 -5.43 -6.24 -2.65
C GLN A 59 -4.80 -4.91 -3.07
N SER A 60 -3.52 -4.88 -3.38
CA SER A 60 -2.75 -3.65 -3.56
C SER A 60 -1.56 -3.82 -4.49
N TYR A 61 -0.98 -2.69 -4.85
CA TYR A 61 0.30 -2.60 -5.55
C TYR A 61 1.21 -1.65 -4.79
N LYS A 62 2.49 -1.95 -4.73
CA LYS A 62 3.51 -1.09 -4.18
C LYS A 62 4.53 -0.74 -5.24
N VAL A 63 4.97 0.50 -5.26
CA VAL A 63 5.96 1.01 -6.20
C VAL A 63 7.02 1.78 -5.43
N GLU A 64 8.28 1.54 -5.75
CA GLU A 64 9.41 2.32 -5.29
C GLU A 64 10.04 3.06 -6.46
N LEU A 65 10.28 4.36 -6.28
CA LEU A 65 10.91 5.23 -7.26
C LEU A 65 12.41 5.38 -6.96
N ALA A 66 13.20 5.73 -7.95
CA ALA A 66 14.66 5.90 -7.83
C ALA A 66 15.06 6.97 -6.79
N SER A 67 14.19 7.96 -6.54
CA SER A 67 14.36 8.95 -5.47
C SER A 67 14.18 8.38 -4.06
N GLY A 68 13.67 7.14 -3.92
CA GLY A 68 13.30 6.53 -2.64
C GLY A 68 11.86 6.83 -2.21
N ILE A 69 11.05 7.46 -3.06
CA ILE A 69 9.61 7.63 -2.81
C ILE A 69 8.93 6.27 -2.97
N GLU A 70 8.10 5.90 -2.01
CA GLU A 70 7.23 4.72 -2.06
C GLU A 70 5.78 5.15 -2.28
N ILE A 71 5.07 4.41 -3.14
CA ILE A 71 3.67 4.69 -3.45
C ILE A 71 2.89 3.38 -3.38
N ASP A 72 1.85 3.35 -2.55
CA ASP A 72 0.90 2.26 -2.50
C ASP A 72 -0.37 2.60 -3.26
N PHE A 73 -0.93 1.60 -3.94
CA PHE A 73 -2.15 1.68 -4.71
C PHE A 73 -3.12 0.59 -4.31
N ASP A 74 -4.42 0.88 -4.38
CA ASP A 74 -5.46 -0.14 -4.28
C ASP A 74 -5.51 -1.04 -5.54
N ARG A 75 -6.40 -2.03 -5.55
CA ARG A 75 -6.58 -2.93 -6.70
C ARG A 75 -6.94 -2.23 -8.00
N GLN A 76 -7.58 -1.07 -7.93
CA GLN A 76 -7.98 -0.26 -9.08
C GLN A 76 -6.86 0.65 -9.57
N GLY A 77 -5.75 0.73 -8.83
CA GLY A 77 -4.63 1.61 -9.13
C GLY A 77 -4.81 3.04 -8.64
N ASN A 78 -5.74 3.27 -7.70
CA ASN A 78 -5.83 4.56 -7.02
C ASN A 78 -4.79 4.59 -5.89
N TRP A 79 -4.04 5.68 -5.76
CA TRP A 79 -3.07 5.80 -4.69
C TRP A 79 -3.74 5.79 -3.31
N THR A 80 -3.12 5.14 -2.36
CA THR A 80 -3.56 5.06 -0.96
C THR A 80 -2.54 5.64 0.00
N ASP A 81 -1.27 5.54 -0.34
CA ASP A 81 -0.16 6.06 0.45
C ASP A 81 0.94 6.59 -0.46
N VAL A 82 1.59 7.69 -0.05
CA VAL A 82 2.78 8.23 -0.70
C VAL A 82 3.76 8.66 0.39
N ALA A 83 4.90 7.99 0.47
CA ALA A 83 5.92 8.21 1.49
C ALA A 83 7.24 8.65 0.88
N GLY A 84 7.80 9.74 1.37
CA GLY A 84 9.10 10.27 0.95
C GLY A 84 10.30 9.71 1.71
N ASN A 85 10.09 8.82 2.70
CA ASN A 85 11.17 8.25 3.52
C ASN A 85 12.08 9.35 4.12
N ASN A 86 11.46 10.28 4.82
CA ASN A 86 12.06 11.48 5.42
C ASN A 86 12.47 12.59 4.43
N GLN A 87 12.04 12.51 3.18
CA GLN A 87 12.17 13.58 2.20
C GLN A 87 10.81 14.20 1.88
N PRO A 88 10.75 15.49 1.53
CA PRO A 88 9.52 16.12 1.05
C PRO A 88 8.96 15.41 -0.18
N ILE A 89 7.64 15.20 -0.20
CA ILE A 89 6.94 14.68 -1.37
C ILE A 89 6.34 15.81 -2.20
N ASN A 90 6.07 15.54 -3.49
CA ASN A 90 5.25 16.40 -4.31
C ASN A 90 3.81 16.40 -3.77
N THR A 91 3.23 17.57 -3.56
CA THR A 91 1.88 17.72 -2.96
C THR A 91 0.79 18.07 -3.97
N LYS A 92 1.11 18.17 -5.28
CA LYS A 92 0.15 18.59 -6.31
C LYS A 92 -1.06 17.67 -6.47
N PHE A 93 -0.92 16.40 -6.14
CA PHE A 93 -2.00 15.41 -6.21
C PHE A 93 -2.90 15.41 -4.97
N ILE A 94 -2.48 16.07 -3.88
CA ILE A 94 -3.25 16.15 -2.64
C ILE A 94 -4.41 17.13 -2.85
N PRO A 95 -5.64 16.78 -2.42
CA PRO A 95 -6.77 17.70 -2.54
C PRO A 95 -6.49 19.08 -1.93
N SER A 96 -6.88 20.13 -2.64
CA SER A 96 -6.52 21.50 -2.26
C SER A 96 -7.05 21.94 -0.90
N ASN A 97 -8.22 21.45 -0.48
CA ASN A 97 -8.77 21.70 0.84
C ASN A 97 -7.95 21.07 1.97
N ILE A 98 -7.34 19.91 1.72
CA ILE A 98 -6.43 19.25 2.66
C ILE A 98 -5.14 20.06 2.79
N MET A 99 -4.51 20.45 1.67
CA MET A 99 -3.29 21.26 1.70
C MET A 99 -3.52 22.64 2.34
N LYS A 100 -4.64 23.30 2.05
CA LYS A 100 -5.00 24.59 2.70
C LYS A 100 -5.09 24.46 4.21
N ALA A 101 -5.65 23.36 4.73
CA ALA A 101 -5.72 23.12 6.17
C ALA A 101 -4.35 22.94 6.80
N VAL A 102 -3.45 22.21 6.13
CA VAL A 102 -2.06 22.04 6.58
C VAL A 102 -1.31 23.37 6.57
N GLU A 103 -1.34 24.08 5.44
CA GLU A 103 -0.61 25.34 5.26
C GLU A 103 -1.09 26.45 6.21
N ALA A 104 -2.39 26.48 6.52
CA ALA A 104 -2.95 27.44 7.49
C ALA A 104 -2.41 27.22 8.91
N LYS A 105 -2.20 25.96 9.30
CA LYS A 105 -1.73 25.61 10.67
C LYS A 105 -0.21 25.51 10.75
N TYR A 106 0.42 24.98 9.70
CA TYR A 106 1.85 24.71 9.61
C TYR A 106 2.44 25.30 8.33
N PRO A 107 2.51 26.63 8.21
CA PRO A 107 3.03 27.27 7.01
C PRO A 107 4.48 26.88 6.75
N GLN A 108 4.80 26.57 5.49
CA GLN A 108 6.15 26.22 5.03
C GLN A 108 6.75 24.92 5.62
N VAL A 109 5.93 24.10 6.31
CA VAL A 109 6.37 22.79 6.77
C VAL A 109 6.14 21.76 5.66
N PRO A 110 7.18 21.03 5.20
CA PRO A 110 7.02 20.08 4.13
C PRO A 110 6.20 18.87 4.57
N VAL A 111 5.44 18.31 3.63
CA VAL A 111 4.78 17.01 3.80
C VAL A 111 5.78 15.92 3.42
N LEU A 112 5.97 14.96 4.32
CA LEU A 112 6.87 13.82 4.11
C LEU A 112 6.13 12.55 3.71
N GLU A 113 4.88 12.41 4.13
CA GLU A 113 4.04 11.25 3.84
C GLU A 113 2.57 11.68 3.88
N ILE A 114 1.76 11.05 3.05
CA ILE A 114 0.30 11.14 3.12
C ILE A 114 -0.32 9.77 2.91
N SER A 115 -1.28 9.41 3.77
CA SER A 115 -2.08 8.19 3.66
C SER A 115 -3.56 8.54 3.59
N LYS A 116 -4.31 7.81 2.77
CA LYS A 116 -5.78 7.83 2.79
C LYS A 116 -6.29 6.88 3.85
N GLU A 117 -6.97 7.44 4.84
CA GLU A 117 -7.73 6.70 5.82
C GLU A 117 -9.21 6.60 5.39
N TYR A 118 -10.03 5.84 6.13
CA TYR A 118 -11.44 5.62 5.75
C TYR A 118 -12.23 6.93 5.55
N LEU A 119 -12.09 7.90 6.45
CA LEU A 119 -12.82 9.18 6.42
C LEU A 119 -11.91 10.41 6.51
N SER A 120 -10.61 10.23 6.40
CA SER A 120 -9.62 11.28 6.58
C SER A 120 -8.35 11.01 5.78
N TYR A 121 -7.48 12.00 5.77
CA TYR A 121 -6.09 11.86 5.35
C TYR A 121 -5.20 11.98 6.59
N LYS A 122 -4.20 11.13 6.69
CA LYS A 122 -3.12 11.25 7.66
C LYS A 122 -1.90 11.82 6.93
N LEU A 123 -1.31 12.90 7.43
CA LEU A 123 -0.10 13.50 6.90
C LEU A 123 0.99 13.52 7.96
N LYS A 124 2.19 13.08 7.57
CA LYS A 124 3.41 13.31 8.34
C LYS A 124 4.13 14.54 7.81
N LEU A 125 4.50 15.44 8.72
CA LEU A 125 5.14 16.70 8.41
C LEU A 125 6.59 16.72 8.85
N GLY A 126 7.41 17.56 8.21
CA GLY A 126 8.84 17.69 8.48
C GLY A 126 9.20 18.26 9.87
N ASN A 127 8.21 18.66 10.66
CA ASN A 127 8.37 19.11 12.05
C ASN A 127 7.98 18.05 13.09
N ASN A 128 8.00 16.75 12.71
CA ASN A 128 7.61 15.60 13.53
C ASN A 128 6.14 15.66 14.00
N ARG A 129 5.25 16.19 13.15
CA ARG A 129 3.81 16.20 13.38
C ARG A 129 3.10 15.21 12.50
N GLU A 130 2.13 14.55 13.07
CA GLU A 130 1.18 13.70 12.36
C GLU A 130 -0.21 14.36 12.48
N VAL A 131 -0.76 14.77 11.34
CA VAL A 131 -2.01 15.53 11.25
C VAL A 131 -3.06 14.70 10.54
N TYR A 132 -4.25 14.62 11.13
CA TYR A 132 -5.41 13.96 10.53
C TYR A 132 -6.41 15.03 10.08
N ILE A 133 -6.83 14.94 8.82
CA ILE A 133 -7.73 15.92 8.20
C ILE A 133 -8.88 15.17 7.54
N ASP A 134 -10.12 15.51 7.88
CA ASP A 134 -11.28 14.88 7.25
C ASP A 134 -11.44 15.31 5.78
N ASN A 135 -12.33 14.63 5.05
CA ASN A 135 -12.55 14.91 3.63
C ASN A 135 -13.07 16.33 3.33
N ASN A 136 -13.52 17.06 4.35
CA ASN A 136 -13.96 18.45 4.23
C ASN A 136 -12.83 19.46 4.49
N GLY A 137 -11.64 19.00 4.84
CA GLY A 137 -10.50 19.86 5.14
C GLY A 137 -10.44 20.33 6.61
N LYS A 138 -11.19 19.67 7.51
CA LYS A 138 -11.11 19.98 8.94
C LYS A 138 -10.05 19.10 9.60
N ILE A 139 -9.16 19.71 10.38
CA ILE A 139 -8.20 18.97 11.22
C ILE A 139 -8.97 18.31 12.36
N VAL A 140 -8.90 16.98 12.41
CA VAL A 140 -9.59 16.13 13.40
C VAL A 140 -8.62 15.44 14.37
N GLY A 141 -7.33 15.51 14.09
CA GLY A 141 -6.27 15.00 14.96
C GLY A 141 -4.94 15.66 14.66
N ASP A 142 -4.10 15.81 15.69
CA ASP A 142 -2.79 16.43 15.59
C ASP A 142 -1.95 16.00 16.79
N LYS A 143 -0.87 15.28 16.53
CA LYS A 143 0.02 14.77 17.57
C LYS A 143 1.48 14.84 17.12
N LEU A 144 2.41 14.71 18.06
CA LEU A 144 3.81 14.45 17.74
C LEU A 144 3.97 13.00 17.26
N ASP A 145 4.76 12.80 16.23
CA ASP A 145 5.14 11.48 15.69
C ASP A 145 6.24 10.84 16.56
#